data_b84ff2c09ae0dc817e4daca213b7e678
#
_entry.id   b84ff2c09ae0dc817e4daca213b7e678
#
_cell.length_a   1.000
_cell.length_b   1.000
_cell.length_c   1.000
_cell.angle_alpha   90.00
_cell.angle_beta   90.00
_cell.angle_gamma   90.00
#
_symmetry.space_group_name_H-M   'P 1'
#
loop_
_entity.id
_entity.type
_entity.pdbx_description
1 polymer ?
#
loop_
_entity_poly.entity_id
_entity_poly.type
_entity_poly.pdbx_seq_one_letter_code
_entity_poly.pdbx_strand_id
1 'polypeptide(L)'
;MQFMNPRKEKQKSGDKPENFVIVHNVAKRHNLGTLARSATAFGVSELILVGRKDFNAFGSHGATLHMQFRHFQTLPQAVEYLKAKHVAICGVEITEGATGVQSHPFTGSTAFLLGNEGTGLSTKEMDICDFFVYIPQYGAGTGSLNVTVAASIVLHHFAVWAGFPEQQREGQKYVVAERPVRRGPRNICADTPAEVANQRRQNVEFAREDWLLSESIDDTGKDNGSEVVAEHPIKSFTRMGQPSSLNTLFD
;
A
#
# COMPACT_ATOMS: atom_id res chain seq x y z
N MET A 1 -31.59 -28.94 -11.47
CA MET A 1 -31.29 -27.76 -12.29
C MET A 1 -29.81 -27.42 -12.14
N GLN A 2 -29.00 -27.81 -13.12
CA GLN A 2 -27.57 -27.56 -13.15
C GLN A 2 -27.38 -26.13 -13.68
N PHE A 3 -26.86 -25.24 -12.86
CA PHE A 3 -26.44 -23.91 -13.32
C PHE A 3 -25.15 -24.04 -14.15
N MET A 4 -25.32 -23.98 -15.47
CA MET A 4 -24.21 -23.86 -16.41
C MET A 4 -23.54 -22.49 -16.20
N ASN A 5 -22.27 -22.50 -15.85
CA ASN A 5 -21.41 -21.33 -15.74
C ASN A 5 -20.92 -20.96 -17.15
N PRO A 6 -21.34 -19.84 -17.74
CA PRO A 6 -20.87 -19.42 -19.06
C PRO A 6 -19.57 -18.64 -18.93
N ARG A 7 -18.59 -19.03 -19.75
CA ARG A 7 -17.33 -18.35 -20.05
C ARG A 7 -16.08 -18.77 -19.30
N LYS A 8 -15.58 -19.93 -19.66
CA LYS A 8 -14.14 -20.13 -19.76
C LYS A 8 -13.69 -19.78 -21.17
N GLU A 9 -13.49 -18.53 -21.48
CA GLU A 9 -12.64 -18.16 -22.62
C GLU A 9 -11.19 -18.50 -22.24
N LYS A 10 -10.58 -19.37 -23.05
CA LYS A 10 -9.23 -19.89 -22.87
C LYS A 10 -8.23 -18.75 -22.95
N GLN A 11 -7.61 -18.41 -21.84
CA GLN A 11 -6.39 -17.62 -21.80
C GLN A 11 -5.30 -18.38 -22.58
N LYS A 12 -4.80 -17.77 -23.64
CA LYS A 12 -3.60 -18.22 -24.38
C LYS A 12 -2.38 -17.88 -23.55
N SER A 13 -1.48 -18.86 -23.43
CA SER A 13 -0.16 -18.89 -22.81
C SER A 13 -0.12 -19.18 -21.31
N GLY A 14 0.69 -20.16 -20.98
CA GLY A 14 0.87 -20.95 -19.76
C GLY A 14 1.28 -20.26 -18.45
N ASP A 15 1.26 -18.97 -18.32
CA ASP A 15 1.62 -18.29 -17.06
C ASP A 15 0.38 -18.10 -16.18
N LYS A 16 0.51 -18.52 -14.92
CA LYS A 16 -0.54 -18.30 -13.92
C LYS A 16 -0.70 -16.82 -13.65
N PRO A 17 -1.95 -16.33 -13.46
CA PRO A 17 -2.17 -14.93 -13.07
C PRO A 17 -1.41 -14.59 -11.79
N GLU A 18 -0.76 -13.44 -11.76
CA GLU A 18 -0.09 -12.90 -10.58
C GLU A 18 -0.99 -11.91 -9.86
N ASN A 19 -0.79 -11.76 -8.56
CA ASN A 19 -1.43 -10.72 -7.76
C ASN A 19 -0.41 -9.83 -7.07
N PHE A 20 -0.76 -8.57 -6.95
CA PHE A 20 0.04 -7.52 -6.34
C PHE A 20 -0.83 -6.74 -5.34
N VAL A 21 -0.20 -6.12 -4.37
CA VAL A 21 -0.90 -5.21 -3.45
C VAL A 21 -0.19 -3.86 -3.46
N ILE A 22 -0.95 -2.80 -3.72
CA ILE A 22 -0.46 -1.42 -3.70
C ILE A 22 -0.84 -0.80 -2.36
N VAL A 23 0.16 -0.37 -1.61
CA VAL A 23 0.03 0.34 -0.34
C VAL A 23 0.46 1.78 -0.53
N HIS A 24 -0.51 2.69 -0.63
CA HIS A 24 -0.26 4.11 -0.85
C HIS A 24 -0.58 4.94 0.41
N ASN A 25 -1.81 4.93 0.88
CA ASN A 25 -2.29 5.79 1.96
C ASN A 25 -2.67 5.02 3.25
N VAL A 26 -2.14 3.82 3.46
CA VAL A 26 -2.44 3.05 4.68
C VAL A 26 -1.75 3.72 5.88
N ALA A 27 -2.55 4.33 6.76
CA ALA A 27 -2.06 5.20 7.83
C ALA A 27 -1.42 4.43 8.98
N LYS A 28 -2.01 3.29 9.38
CA LYS A 28 -1.60 2.55 10.56
C LYS A 28 -0.44 1.60 10.25
N ARG A 29 0.74 1.89 10.81
CA ARG A 29 1.99 1.12 10.57
C ARG A 29 1.87 -0.38 10.88
N HIS A 30 1.11 -0.78 11.90
CA HIS A 30 0.93 -2.19 12.25
C HIS A 30 0.02 -2.95 11.28
N ASN A 31 -0.83 -2.25 10.52
CA ASN A 31 -1.58 -2.91 9.45
C ASN A 31 -0.66 -3.50 8.39
N LEU A 32 0.47 -2.84 8.10
CA LEU A 32 1.38 -3.28 7.06
C LEU A 32 2.09 -4.60 7.39
N GLY A 33 2.49 -4.82 8.64
CA GLY A 33 3.07 -6.10 9.08
C GLY A 33 2.06 -7.25 8.97
N THR A 34 0.81 -7.02 9.40
CA THR A 34 -0.27 -8.01 9.28
C THR A 34 -0.66 -8.23 7.81
N LEU A 35 -0.70 -7.17 7.00
CA LEU A 35 -0.94 -7.26 5.57
C LEU A 35 0.13 -8.09 4.86
N ALA A 36 1.41 -7.88 5.17
CA ALA A 36 2.51 -8.68 4.62
C ALA A 36 2.36 -10.17 4.95
N ARG A 37 1.86 -10.50 6.16
CA ARG A 37 1.56 -11.89 6.54
C ARG A 37 0.44 -12.49 5.69
N SER A 38 -0.67 -11.77 5.51
CA SER A 38 -1.78 -12.20 4.65
C SER A 38 -1.34 -12.32 3.19
N ALA A 39 -0.60 -11.35 2.69
CA ALA A 39 -0.07 -11.33 1.33
C ALA A 39 0.82 -12.56 1.06
N THR A 40 1.71 -12.89 2.00
CA THR A 40 2.54 -14.11 1.90
C THR A 40 1.67 -15.36 1.90
N ALA A 41 0.67 -15.45 2.79
CA ALA A 41 -0.20 -16.62 2.88
C ALA A 41 -1.03 -16.87 1.62
N PHE A 42 -1.43 -15.80 0.91
CA PHE A 42 -2.25 -15.88 -0.30
C PHE A 42 -1.45 -15.73 -1.60
N GLY A 43 -0.12 -15.89 -1.54
CA GLY A 43 0.73 -15.99 -2.73
C GLY A 43 0.84 -14.68 -3.51
N VAL A 44 0.86 -13.52 -2.84
CA VAL A 44 1.12 -12.22 -3.47
C VAL A 44 2.53 -12.19 -4.02
N SER A 45 2.67 -11.81 -5.29
CA SER A 45 3.96 -11.73 -5.98
C SER A 45 4.82 -10.59 -5.46
N GLU A 46 4.26 -9.39 -5.34
CA GLU A 46 4.96 -8.22 -4.79
C GLU A 46 4.00 -7.34 -3.97
N LEU A 47 4.51 -6.81 -2.86
CA LEU A 47 3.87 -5.77 -2.08
C LEU A 47 4.51 -4.43 -2.42
N ILE A 48 3.76 -3.57 -3.11
CA ILE A 48 4.23 -2.31 -3.67
C ILE A 48 3.96 -1.20 -2.68
N LEU A 49 5.03 -0.59 -2.17
CA LEU A 49 4.97 0.55 -1.26
C LEU A 49 5.12 1.84 -2.06
N VAL A 50 4.21 2.79 -1.87
CA VAL A 50 4.24 4.08 -2.55
C VAL A 50 4.47 5.19 -1.55
N GLY A 51 5.43 6.06 -1.81
CA GLY A 51 5.84 7.18 -0.99
C GLY A 51 6.73 6.75 0.18
N ARG A 52 6.16 6.26 1.27
CA ARG A 52 6.92 5.87 2.46
C ARG A 52 7.61 4.51 2.27
N LYS A 53 8.92 4.46 2.55
CA LYS A 53 9.73 3.23 2.49
C LYS A 53 9.74 2.43 3.79
N ASP A 54 9.68 3.12 4.92
CA ASP A 54 9.81 2.51 6.24
C ASP A 54 8.46 2.08 6.77
N PHE A 55 8.39 0.85 7.24
CA PHE A 55 7.22 0.32 7.92
C PHE A 55 7.63 -0.56 9.10
N ASN A 56 6.69 -0.71 10.03
CA ASN A 56 6.86 -1.62 11.15
C ASN A 56 6.43 -3.04 10.76
N ALA A 57 7.35 -3.99 10.84
CA ALA A 57 7.08 -5.40 10.59
C ALA A 57 6.31 -6.10 11.73
N PHE A 58 5.85 -5.35 12.74
CA PHE A 58 5.05 -5.89 13.85
C PHE A 58 3.80 -6.60 13.31
N GLY A 59 3.52 -7.78 13.83
CA GLY A 59 2.40 -8.62 13.36
C GLY A 59 2.71 -9.49 12.15
N SER A 60 3.85 -9.32 11.48
CA SER A 60 4.22 -10.14 10.32
C SER A 60 4.65 -11.56 10.68
N HIS A 61 5.05 -11.79 11.93
CA HIS A 61 5.56 -13.10 12.40
C HIS A 61 6.63 -13.72 11.49
N GLY A 62 7.51 -12.88 10.93
CA GLY A 62 8.57 -13.29 10.01
C GLY A 62 8.16 -13.42 8.54
N ALA A 63 6.88 -13.26 8.19
CA ALA A 63 6.40 -13.35 6.81
C ALA A 63 7.06 -12.33 5.86
N THR A 64 7.48 -11.17 6.38
CA THR A 64 8.23 -10.17 5.62
C THR A 64 9.55 -10.69 5.03
N LEU A 65 10.08 -11.80 5.53
CA LEU A 65 11.28 -12.43 4.97
C LEU A 65 11.01 -13.20 3.68
N HIS A 66 9.77 -13.58 3.46
CA HIS A 66 9.31 -14.35 2.30
C HIS A 66 8.54 -13.49 1.30
N MET A 67 8.29 -12.20 1.61
CA MET A 67 7.57 -11.27 0.76
C MET A 67 8.54 -10.41 -0.04
N GLN A 68 8.27 -10.25 -1.33
CA GLN A 68 8.96 -9.28 -2.16
C GLN A 68 8.33 -7.91 -1.99
N PHE A 69 9.15 -6.91 -1.65
CA PHE A 69 8.74 -5.53 -1.53
C PHE A 69 9.35 -4.71 -2.66
N ARG A 70 8.52 -3.87 -3.27
CA ARG A 70 8.95 -2.89 -4.24
C ARG A 70 8.52 -1.51 -3.78
N HIS A 71 9.38 -0.52 -3.96
CA HIS A 71 9.08 0.85 -3.57
C HIS A 71 9.08 1.77 -4.78
N PHE A 72 8.09 2.67 -4.80
CA PHE A 72 8.02 3.80 -5.72
C PHE A 72 7.80 5.09 -4.96
N GLN A 73 8.35 6.19 -5.45
CA GLN A 73 8.15 7.51 -4.83
C GLN A 73 6.71 8.01 -5.02
N THR A 74 6.11 7.72 -6.17
CA THR A 74 4.79 8.20 -6.54
C THR A 74 3.90 7.08 -7.07
N LEU A 75 2.59 7.27 -6.92
CA LEU A 75 1.60 6.30 -7.40
C LEU A 75 1.64 6.14 -8.95
N PRO A 76 1.80 7.20 -9.76
CA PRO A 76 1.96 7.03 -11.21
C PRO A 76 3.12 6.11 -11.62
N GLN A 77 4.26 6.16 -10.93
CA GLN A 77 5.39 5.25 -11.21
C GLN A 77 5.02 3.79 -10.94
N ALA A 78 4.29 3.52 -9.86
CA ALA A 78 3.81 2.17 -9.57
C ALA A 78 2.81 1.68 -10.62
N VAL A 79 1.91 2.56 -11.07
CA VAL A 79 0.93 2.29 -12.13
C VAL A 79 1.63 1.96 -13.45
N GLU A 80 2.61 2.77 -13.86
CA GLU A 80 3.40 2.54 -15.07
C GLU A 80 4.09 1.18 -15.05
N TYR A 81 4.73 0.84 -13.92
CA TYR A 81 5.36 -0.46 -13.72
C TYR A 81 4.37 -1.62 -13.89
N LEU A 82 3.18 -1.52 -13.30
CA LEU A 82 2.16 -2.56 -13.38
C LEU A 82 1.55 -2.68 -14.78
N LYS A 83 1.29 -1.55 -15.44
CA LYS A 83 0.78 -1.52 -16.82
C LYS A 83 1.78 -2.11 -17.81
N ALA A 84 3.09 -1.86 -17.64
CA ALA A 84 4.14 -2.49 -18.44
C ALA A 84 4.18 -4.03 -18.30
N LYS A 85 3.67 -4.56 -17.19
CA LYS A 85 3.49 -6.00 -16.93
C LYS A 85 2.10 -6.54 -17.35
N HIS A 86 1.27 -5.73 -17.96
CA HIS A 86 -0.14 -6.06 -18.29
C HIS A 86 -0.97 -6.47 -17.07
N VAL A 87 -0.74 -5.85 -15.92
CA VAL A 87 -1.47 -6.07 -14.68
C VAL A 87 -2.61 -5.07 -14.57
N ALA A 88 -3.83 -5.55 -14.39
CA ALA A 88 -4.99 -4.69 -14.14
C ALA A 88 -4.98 -4.15 -12.71
N ILE A 89 -5.40 -2.90 -12.51
CA ILE A 89 -5.47 -2.26 -11.20
C ILE A 89 -6.92 -2.32 -10.70
N CYS A 90 -7.10 -3.00 -9.59
CA CYS A 90 -8.41 -3.19 -8.94
C CYS A 90 -8.48 -2.34 -7.66
N GLY A 91 -9.40 -1.38 -7.61
CA GLY A 91 -9.71 -0.68 -6.38
C GLY A 91 -10.57 -1.54 -5.44
N VAL A 92 -10.17 -1.63 -4.18
CA VAL A 92 -10.97 -2.32 -3.14
C VAL A 92 -11.78 -1.26 -2.41
N GLU A 93 -12.96 -0.96 -2.95
CA GLU A 93 -13.83 0.13 -2.47
C GLU A 93 -15.29 -0.11 -2.86
N ILE A 94 -16.22 0.44 -2.09
CA ILE A 94 -17.65 0.42 -2.39
C ILE A 94 -17.97 1.60 -3.32
N THR A 95 -18.15 1.32 -4.59
CA THR A 95 -18.55 2.33 -5.61
C THR A 95 -19.76 1.84 -6.40
N GLU A 96 -20.43 2.74 -7.14
CA GLU A 96 -21.61 2.40 -7.94
C GLU A 96 -21.33 1.28 -8.98
N GLY A 97 -20.11 1.25 -9.55
CA GLY A 97 -19.69 0.23 -10.52
C GLY A 97 -18.95 -0.96 -9.91
N ALA A 98 -18.83 -1.06 -8.58
CA ALA A 98 -18.07 -2.13 -7.95
C ALA A 98 -18.82 -3.47 -8.00
N THR A 99 -18.06 -4.54 -8.21
CA THR A 99 -18.58 -5.93 -8.24
C THR A 99 -18.25 -6.65 -6.94
N GLY A 100 -19.19 -7.43 -6.42
CA GLY A 100 -18.94 -8.25 -5.22
C GLY A 100 -17.82 -9.26 -5.45
N VAL A 101 -16.81 -9.28 -4.58
CA VAL A 101 -15.60 -10.11 -4.74
C VAL A 101 -15.89 -11.60 -4.86
N GLN A 102 -17.00 -12.07 -4.27
CA GLN A 102 -17.43 -13.48 -4.33
C GLN A 102 -17.81 -13.95 -5.75
N SER A 103 -18.06 -13.05 -6.67
CA SER A 103 -18.31 -13.37 -8.08
C SER A 103 -17.03 -13.56 -8.90
N HIS A 104 -15.86 -13.32 -8.28
CA HIS A 104 -14.54 -13.45 -8.90
C HIS A 104 -14.40 -12.65 -10.22
N PRO A 105 -14.55 -11.32 -10.19
CA PRO A 105 -14.58 -10.50 -11.42
C PRO A 105 -13.17 -10.27 -12.01
N PHE A 106 -12.26 -11.20 -11.80
CA PHE A 106 -10.89 -11.11 -12.25
C PHE A 106 -10.75 -11.68 -13.66
N THR A 107 -9.90 -11.07 -14.48
CA THR A 107 -9.66 -11.49 -15.86
C THR A 107 -8.20 -11.88 -16.15
N GLY A 108 -7.28 -11.57 -15.24
CA GLY A 108 -5.85 -11.81 -15.39
C GLY A 108 -5.07 -11.38 -14.15
N SER A 109 -3.79 -11.12 -14.33
CA SER A 109 -2.93 -10.59 -13.25
C SER A 109 -3.51 -9.27 -12.73
N THR A 110 -3.58 -9.12 -11.42
CA THR A 110 -4.32 -8.03 -10.77
C THR A 110 -3.53 -7.42 -9.62
N ALA A 111 -3.47 -6.09 -9.57
CA ALA A 111 -2.93 -5.32 -8.46
C ALA A 111 -4.07 -4.69 -7.66
N PHE A 112 -4.15 -4.99 -6.38
CA PHE A 112 -5.18 -4.49 -5.47
C PHE A 112 -4.72 -3.20 -4.81
N LEU A 113 -5.40 -2.08 -5.10
CA LEU A 113 -5.19 -0.79 -4.45
C LEU A 113 -6.11 -0.70 -3.23
N LEU A 114 -5.49 -0.53 -2.06
CA LEU A 114 -6.20 -0.45 -0.79
C LEU A 114 -6.36 1.01 -0.37
N GLY A 115 -7.58 1.38 0.03
CA GLY A 115 -7.89 2.71 0.53
C GLY A 115 -7.37 2.98 1.94
N ASN A 116 -7.40 4.24 2.33
CA ASN A 116 -7.13 4.69 3.69
C ASN A 116 -8.24 4.19 4.65
N GLU A 117 -7.88 3.87 5.89
CA GLU A 117 -8.81 3.30 6.89
C GLU A 117 -9.95 4.26 7.28
N GLY A 118 -9.79 5.56 7.07
CA GLY A 118 -10.79 6.56 7.43
C GLY A 118 -11.53 7.17 6.24
N THR A 119 -10.86 7.33 5.11
CA THR A 119 -11.37 8.09 3.96
C THR A 119 -11.57 7.24 2.69
N GLY A 120 -11.15 5.96 2.71
CA GLY A 120 -11.19 5.11 1.53
C GLY A 120 -10.21 5.55 0.45
N LEU A 121 -10.54 5.30 -0.82
CA LEU A 121 -9.78 5.74 -1.99
C LEU A 121 -10.14 7.17 -2.35
N SER A 122 -9.13 8.02 -2.57
CA SER A 122 -9.33 9.37 -3.13
C SER A 122 -9.74 9.30 -4.60
N THR A 123 -10.33 10.38 -5.14
CA THR A 123 -10.71 10.48 -6.55
C THR A 123 -9.55 10.14 -7.48
N LYS A 124 -8.35 10.67 -7.20
CA LYS A 124 -7.14 10.38 -7.98
C LYS A 124 -6.72 8.90 -7.95
N GLU A 125 -6.96 8.22 -6.82
CA GLU A 125 -6.71 6.78 -6.69
C GLU A 125 -7.80 5.97 -7.39
N MET A 126 -9.02 6.45 -7.42
CA MET A 126 -10.11 5.81 -8.18
C MET A 126 -9.90 5.92 -9.69
N ASP A 127 -9.43 7.08 -10.17
CA ASP A 127 -9.22 7.35 -11.62
C ASP A 127 -8.17 6.42 -12.27
N ILE A 128 -7.27 5.84 -11.49
CA ILE A 128 -6.24 4.91 -12.01
C ILE A 128 -6.68 3.45 -11.99
N CYS A 129 -7.81 3.13 -11.35
CA CYS A 129 -8.33 1.77 -11.26
C CYS A 129 -9.05 1.38 -12.54
N ASP A 130 -8.76 0.17 -13.04
CA ASP A 130 -9.43 -0.38 -14.20
C ASP A 130 -10.81 -0.94 -13.84
N PHE A 131 -11.00 -1.40 -12.60
CA PHE A 131 -12.27 -1.88 -12.06
C PHE A 131 -12.26 -1.85 -10.53
N PHE A 132 -13.44 -2.12 -9.92
CA PHE A 132 -13.59 -2.09 -8.46
C PHE A 132 -14.24 -3.38 -7.95
N VAL A 133 -13.80 -3.80 -6.77
CA VAL A 133 -14.45 -4.87 -6.01
C VAL A 133 -14.80 -4.39 -4.61
N TYR A 134 -15.92 -4.90 -4.10
CA TYR A 134 -16.30 -4.70 -2.71
C TYR A 134 -16.55 -6.05 -2.03
N ILE A 135 -16.52 -6.04 -0.71
CA ILE A 135 -16.83 -7.21 0.13
C ILE A 135 -18.25 -7.03 0.66
N PRO A 136 -19.21 -7.87 0.28
CA PRO A 136 -20.54 -7.80 0.85
C PRO A 136 -20.53 -7.99 2.36
N GLN A 137 -21.19 -7.10 3.08
CA GLN A 137 -21.36 -7.17 4.53
C GLN A 137 -22.82 -7.47 4.84
N TYR A 138 -23.04 -8.32 5.83
CA TYR A 138 -24.38 -8.82 6.18
C TYR A 138 -24.84 -8.38 7.59
N GLY A 139 -23.95 -7.76 8.35
CA GLY A 139 -24.22 -7.22 9.67
C GLY A 139 -24.40 -5.71 9.66
N ALA A 140 -25.27 -5.17 10.52
CA ALA A 140 -25.58 -3.74 10.59
C ALA A 140 -24.68 -2.95 11.57
N GLY A 141 -23.73 -3.59 12.22
CA GLY A 141 -22.95 -2.98 13.31
C GLY A 141 -21.73 -2.17 12.89
N THR A 142 -21.33 -2.23 11.62
CA THR A 142 -20.19 -1.47 11.10
C THR A 142 -20.37 -1.14 9.62
N GLY A 143 -19.82 -0.01 9.17
CA GLY A 143 -19.82 0.40 7.76
C GLY A 143 -18.57 -0.01 7.00
N SER A 144 -17.53 -0.50 7.68
CA SER A 144 -16.25 -0.86 7.02
C SER A 144 -15.52 -1.96 7.77
N LEU A 145 -14.61 -2.64 7.06
CA LEU A 145 -13.67 -3.61 7.61
C LEU A 145 -12.29 -2.96 7.83
N ASN A 146 -11.51 -3.55 8.74
CA ASN A 146 -10.10 -3.22 8.80
C ASN A 146 -9.44 -3.51 7.44
N VAL A 147 -8.55 -2.64 6.96
CA VAL A 147 -7.91 -2.73 5.64
C VAL A 147 -7.18 -4.07 5.43
N THR A 148 -6.55 -4.61 6.46
CA THR A 148 -5.86 -5.92 6.37
C THR A 148 -6.84 -7.07 6.24
N VAL A 149 -7.98 -6.98 6.94
CA VAL A 149 -9.05 -7.97 6.84
C VAL A 149 -9.67 -7.94 5.45
N ALA A 150 -9.99 -6.75 4.95
CA ALA A 150 -10.51 -6.57 3.60
C ALA A 150 -9.54 -7.13 2.55
N ALA A 151 -8.26 -6.77 2.63
CA ALA A 151 -7.23 -7.30 1.74
C ALA A 151 -7.14 -8.83 1.82
N SER A 152 -7.19 -9.42 3.02
CA SER A 152 -7.11 -10.88 3.18
C SER A 152 -8.26 -11.61 2.48
N ILE A 153 -9.47 -11.07 2.58
CA ILE A 153 -10.67 -11.63 1.92
C ILE A 153 -10.50 -11.56 0.40
N VAL A 154 -10.12 -10.39 -0.13
CA VAL A 154 -9.96 -10.19 -1.58
C VAL A 154 -8.85 -11.07 -2.15
N LEU A 155 -7.70 -11.15 -1.48
CA LEU A 155 -6.58 -11.98 -1.87
C LEU A 155 -6.92 -13.48 -1.85
N HIS A 156 -7.68 -13.93 -0.85
CA HIS A 156 -8.17 -15.30 -0.79
C HIS A 156 -9.08 -15.62 -2.00
N HIS A 157 -10.04 -14.75 -2.31
CA HIS A 157 -10.92 -14.91 -3.47
C HIS A 157 -10.13 -14.94 -4.78
N PHE A 158 -9.11 -14.09 -4.91
CA PHE A 158 -8.22 -14.11 -6.07
C PHE A 158 -7.46 -15.44 -6.17
N ALA A 159 -6.85 -15.94 -5.09
CA ALA A 159 -6.10 -17.19 -5.07
C ALA A 159 -6.99 -18.39 -5.47
N VAL A 160 -8.24 -18.43 -4.99
CA VAL A 160 -9.23 -19.44 -5.37
C VAL A 160 -9.56 -19.35 -6.86
N TRP A 161 -9.83 -18.15 -7.38
CA TRP A 161 -10.13 -17.94 -8.79
C TRP A 161 -8.95 -18.31 -9.70
N ALA A 162 -7.73 -17.89 -9.33
CA ALA A 162 -6.50 -18.18 -10.08
C ALA A 162 -6.06 -19.64 -10.00
N GLY A 163 -6.71 -20.45 -9.15
CA GLY A 163 -6.37 -21.86 -8.96
C GLY A 163 -4.98 -22.06 -8.36
N PHE A 164 -4.58 -21.20 -7.41
CA PHE A 164 -3.31 -21.37 -6.70
C PHE A 164 -3.32 -22.71 -5.95
N PRO A 165 -2.24 -23.51 -6.02
CA PRO A 165 -2.17 -24.75 -5.28
C PRO A 165 -2.09 -24.47 -3.77
N GLU A 166 -2.82 -25.25 -2.99
CA GLU A 166 -2.68 -25.21 -1.54
C GLU A 166 -1.26 -25.66 -1.14
N GLN A 167 -0.68 -24.98 -0.17
CA GLN A 167 0.63 -25.33 0.37
C GLN A 167 0.57 -26.66 1.14
N GLN A 168 1.71 -27.35 1.21
CA GLN A 168 1.82 -28.58 1.97
C GLN A 168 1.55 -28.35 3.46
N ARG A 169 0.87 -29.31 4.06
CA ARG A 169 0.60 -29.35 5.51
C ARG A 169 1.35 -30.50 6.17
N GLU A 170 1.90 -30.24 7.33
CA GLU A 170 2.43 -31.24 8.22
C GLU A 170 1.60 -31.22 9.51
N GLY A 171 0.81 -32.28 9.70
CA GLY A 171 -0.20 -32.34 10.75
C GLY A 171 -1.25 -31.21 10.59
N GLN A 172 -1.30 -30.31 11.56
CA GLN A 172 -2.28 -29.22 11.61
C GLN A 172 -1.70 -27.84 11.19
N LYS A 173 -0.51 -27.83 10.60
CA LYS A 173 0.17 -26.57 10.19
C LYS A 173 0.66 -26.66 8.76
N TYR A 174 0.69 -25.50 8.09
CA TYR A 174 1.38 -25.38 6.82
C TYR A 174 2.89 -25.40 7.00
N VAL A 175 3.58 -26.07 6.07
CA VAL A 175 5.05 -26.09 6.04
C VAL A 175 5.53 -24.69 5.63
N VAL A 176 6.34 -24.07 6.48
CA VAL A 176 6.96 -22.77 6.19
C VAL A 176 8.30 -23.01 5.52
N ALA A 177 8.53 -22.34 4.38
CA ALA A 177 9.80 -22.39 3.68
C ALA A 177 10.96 -21.94 4.59
N GLU A 178 12.16 -22.45 4.33
CA GLU A 178 13.37 -22.01 5.01
C GLU A 178 13.55 -20.49 4.85
N ARG A 179 14.06 -19.86 5.91
CA ARG A 179 14.31 -18.42 5.87
C ARG A 179 15.38 -18.11 4.81
N PRO A 180 15.09 -17.24 3.83
CA PRO A 180 16.10 -16.83 2.87
C PRO A 180 17.30 -16.21 3.61
N VAL A 181 18.52 -16.55 3.18
CA VAL A 181 19.72 -15.94 3.72
C VAL A 181 19.70 -14.46 3.37
N ARG A 182 19.62 -13.60 4.39
CA ARG A 182 19.65 -12.14 4.20
C ARG A 182 21.01 -11.72 3.63
N ARG A 183 21.00 -11.29 2.40
CA ARG A 183 22.16 -10.66 1.74
C ARG A 183 21.93 -9.15 1.63
N GLY A 184 21.73 -8.44 2.75
CA GLY A 184 21.51 -7.01 2.68
C GLY A 184 21.20 -6.33 4.02
N PRO A 185 21.09 -5.00 4.03
CA PRO A 185 20.79 -4.21 5.22
C PRO A 185 19.43 -4.59 5.82
N ARG A 186 19.22 -4.26 7.10
CA ARG A 186 17.97 -4.58 7.85
C ARG A 186 16.72 -3.94 7.30
N ASN A 187 16.84 -2.96 6.40
CA ASN A 187 15.72 -2.29 5.78
C ASN A 187 15.24 -3.10 4.56
N ILE A 188 13.99 -3.53 4.56
CA ILE A 188 13.41 -4.45 3.56
C ILE A 188 13.34 -3.80 2.16
N CYS A 189 13.28 -2.46 2.12
CA CYS A 189 13.28 -1.64 0.90
C CYS A 189 14.55 -0.78 0.80
N ALA A 190 15.68 -1.19 1.41
CA ALA A 190 16.90 -0.42 1.30
C ALA A 190 17.41 -0.48 -0.14
N ASP A 191 17.52 0.69 -0.75
CA ASP A 191 18.21 0.87 -2.01
C ASP A 191 19.65 0.37 -1.87
N THR A 192 20.21 -0.17 -2.92
CA THR A 192 21.64 -0.49 -2.95
C THR A 192 22.46 0.79 -2.76
N PRO A 193 23.70 0.73 -2.28
CA PRO A 193 24.57 1.92 -2.17
C PRO A 193 24.65 2.72 -3.47
N ALA A 194 24.57 2.06 -4.62
CA ALA A 194 24.57 2.69 -5.95
C ALA A 194 23.25 3.45 -6.22
N GLU A 195 22.10 2.89 -5.86
CA GLU A 195 20.80 3.54 -5.99
C GLU A 195 20.67 4.75 -5.04
N VAL A 196 21.16 4.63 -3.80
CA VAL A 196 21.24 5.76 -2.85
C VAL A 196 22.12 6.87 -3.38
N ALA A 197 23.27 6.53 -3.99
CA ALA A 197 24.18 7.52 -4.59
C ALA A 197 23.53 8.22 -5.78
N ASN A 198 22.85 7.49 -6.65
CA ASN A 198 22.12 8.04 -7.80
C ASN A 198 20.97 8.95 -7.38
N GLN A 199 20.21 8.54 -6.36
CA GLN A 199 19.08 9.31 -5.85
C GLN A 199 19.55 10.62 -5.19
N ARG A 200 20.70 10.60 -4.49
CA ARG A 200 21.32 11.83 -3.96
C ARG A 200 21.78 12.76 -5.07
N ARG A 201 22.34 12.24 -6.16
CA ARG A 201 22.73 13.06 -7.33
C ARG A 201 21.51 13.71 -7.98
N GLN A 202 20.45 12.96 -8.23
CA GLN A 202 19.20 13.47 -8.80
C GLN A 202 18.54 14.54 -7.92
N ASN A 203 18.53 14.34 -6.59
CA ASN A 203 17.97 15.34 -5.66
C ASN A 203 18.81 16.63 -5.63
N VAL A 204 20.13 16.53 -5.76
CA VAL A 204 21.02 17.72 -5.83
C VAL A 204 20.82 18.45 -7.16
N GLU A 205 20.65 17.72 -8.25
CA GLU A 205 20.41 18.28 -9.58
C GLU A 205 19.05 18.98 -9.65
N PHE A 206 18.01 18.37 -9.12
CA PHE A 206 16.67 18.94 -9.01
C PHE A 206 16.65 20.21 -8.13
N ALA A 207 17.32 20.19 -6.97
CA ALA A 207 17.45 21.37 -6.11
C ALA A 207 18.25 22.49 -6.77
N ARG A 208 19.20 22.17 -7.65
CA ARG A 208 19.99 23.16 -8.37
C ARG A 208 19.21 23.79 -9.53
N GLU A 209 18.37 23.02 -10.21
CA GLU A 209 17.45 23.52 -11.24
C GLU A 209 16.38 24.42 -10.63
N ASP A 210 15.81 24.03 -9.49
CA ASP A 210 14.81 24.83 -8.77
C ASP A 210 15.40 26.15 -8.25
N TRP A 211 16.65 26.13 -7.79
CA TRP A 211 17.39 27.35 -7.40
C TRP A 211 17.67 28.27 -8.59
N LEU A 212 18.09 27.73 -9.74
CA LEU A 212 18.34 28.50 -10.96
C LEU A 212 17.07 29.11 -11.54
N LEU A 213 15.92 28.43 -11.41
CA LEU A 213 14.61 28.95 -11.82
C LEU A 213 14.14 30.08 -10.88
N SER A 214 14.47 30.01 -9.59
CA SER A 214 14.13 31.08 -8.64
C SER A 214 14.94 32.36 -8.84
N GLU A 215 16.22 32.26 -9.23
CA GLU A 215 17.05 33.45 -9.55
C GLU A 215 16.64 34.14 -10.86
N SER A 216 15.99 33.44 -11.79
CA SER A 216 15.54 34.02 -13.06
C SER A 216 14.28 34.89 -12.96
N ILE A 217 13.61 34.92 -11.80
CA ILE A 217 12.36 35.66 -11.56
C ILE A 217 12.60 37.04 -10.90
N ASP A 218 13.77 37.30 -10.32
CA ASP A 218 14.03 38.52 -9.54
C ASP A 218 14.59 39.73 -10.32
N ASP A 219 14.66 39.71 -11.64
CA ASP A 219 15.23 40.81 -12.45
C ASP A 219 14.20 41.63 -13.27
N THR A 220 12.93 41.72 -12.85
CA THR A 220 12.00 42.67 -13.43
C THR A 220 11.00 43.20 -12.40
N GLY A 221 11.29 44.33 -11.74
CA GLY A 221 10.25 45.04 -10.98
C GLY A 221 10.74 46.06 -9.97
N LYS A 222 11.03 47.27 -10.44
CA LYS A 222 11.25 48.47 -9.65
C LYS A 222 10.08 48.80 -8.70
N ASP A 223 10.47 49.13 -7.46
CA ASP A 223 10.08 50.32 -6.67
C ASP A 223 8.57 50.58 -6.41
N ASN A 224 8.19 50.47 -5.15
CA ASN A 224 7.59 51.55 -4.38
C ASN A 224 7.30 51.10 -2.94
N GLY A 225 7.80 51.94 -2.01
CA GLY A 225 7.80 51.67 -0.58
C GLY A 225 6.43 51.69 0.09
N SER A 226 6.39 50.96 1.18
CA SER A 226 5.78 51.41 2.45
C SER A 226 6.13 50.40 3.56
N GLU A 227 6.78 50.97 4.59
CA GLU A 227 7.01 50.31 5.88
C GLU A 227 5.70 49.82 6.49
N VAL A 228 5.64 48.56 6.88
CA VAL A 228 4.78 48.09 7.96
C VAL A 228 5.59 47.11 8.83
N VAL A 229 5.93 47.62 10.01
CA VAL A 229 6.49 46.85 11.12
C VAL A 229 5.44 45.86 11.61
N ALA A 230 5.73 44.60 11.62
CA ALA A 230 4.92 43.61 12.30
C ALA A 230 5.78 42.79 13.27
N GLU A 231 5.50 43.02 14.55
CA GLU A 231 6.08 42.37 15.72
C GLU A 231 5.76 40.88 15.74
N HIS A 232 6.77 40.07 16.06
CA HIS A 232 6.61 38.66 16.42
C HIS A 232 6.30 38.53 17.92
N PRO A 233 5.30 37.75 18.32
CA PRO A 233 5.23 37.30 19.70
C PRO A 233 5.86 35.90 19.86
N ILE A 234 6.94 35.86 20.61
CA ILE A 234 7.52 34.66 21.20
C ILE A 234 6.56 34.11 22.24
N LYS A 235 6.05 32.92 22.07
CA LYS A 235 5.35 32.18 23.13
C LYS A 235 6.31 31.23 23.84
N SER A 236 6.64 31.60 25.07
CA SER A 236 7.32 30.82 26.08
C SER A 236 6.52 29.60 26.47
N PHE A 237 7.19 28.42 26.44
CA PHE A 237 6.65 27.15 26.94
C PHE A 237 6.96 27.06 28.43
N THR A 238 5.97 27.24 29.27
CA THR A 238 6.07 27.04 30.72
C THR A 238 5.67 25.58 31.04
N ARG A 239 6.60 24.91 31.70
CA ARG A 239 6.52 23.54 32.22
C ARG A 239 5.74 23.57 33.55
N MET A 240 4.63 22.88 33.65
CA MET A 240 3.97 22.50 34.93
C MET A 240 3.57 21.04 34.79
N GLY A 241 4.10 20.09 35.56
CA GLY A 241 3.85 19.90 36.97
C GLY A 241 2.86 18.75 37.12
N GLN A 242 3.33 17.51 37.39
CA GLN A 242 2.47 16.42 37.90
C GLN A 242 1.93 16.79 39.29
N PRO A 243 0.83 16.20 39.68
CA PRO A 243 0.90 15.18 40.73
C PRO A 243 -0.05 13.97 40.57
N SER A 244 0.48 12.83 40.80
CA SER A 244 0.22 11.81 41.84
C SER A 244 -1.23 11.44 42.21
N SER A 245 -1.44 10.11 42.09
CA SER A 245 -2.13 9.20 43.03
C SER A 245 -3.65 9.15 43.05
N LEU A 246 -4.20 8.02 42.87
CA LEU A 246 -4.83 7.11 43.83
C LEU A 246 -5.94 6.25 43.22
N ASN A 247 -5.71 4.94 43.34
CA ASN A 247 -6.53 3.90 43.90
C ASN A 247 -7.94 3.59 43.40
N THR A 248 -8.03 2.32 43.00
CA THR A 248 -9.02 1.29 43.42
C THR A 248 -10.50 1.52 43.18
N LEU A 249 -11.14 0.61 42.48
CA LEU A 249 -11.98 -0.43 43.05
C LEU A 249 -12.61 -1.29 41.94
N PHE A 250 -12.53 -2.57 42.20
CA PHE A 250 -13.40 -3.62 41.65
C PHE A 250 -14.87 -3.35 42.01
N ASP A 251 -15.75 -3.54 41.07
CA ASP A 251 -16.90 -4.45 41.09
C ASP A 251 -17.38 -4.75 39.68
#